data_9f92d18ba16e3509bf58e2bb2a1e01be
#
_entry.id   9f92d18ba16e3509bf58e2bb2a1e01be
#
_cell.length_a   1.000
_cell.length_b   1.000
_cell.length_c   1.000
_cell.angle_alpha   90.00
_cell.angle_beta   90.00
_cell.angle_gamma   90.00
#
_symmetry.space_group_name_H-M   'P 1'
#
loop_
_entity.id
_entity.type
_entity.pdbx_description
1 polymer ?
#
loop_
_entity_poly.entity_id
_entity_poly.type
_entity_poly.pdbx_seq_one_letter_code
_entity_poly.pdbx_strand_id
1 'polypeptide(L)'
;MNKKSILLGLTLALVGCLPMGTSLAADTPHFKSNKAAAEYFWNEVFNKHDTAVIDTMVGPKYKQHSPEFANGKQAFKDGVTGFLKAYPDSSAIIKHIGADGDLVFIHNHIKLNKEDRGQAAVDIFRIKDGKIVEHWDVIQDIPEKAENNNTMF
;
A
#
# COMPACT_ATOMS: atom_id res chain seq x y z
N MET A 1 14.12 46.97 71.74
CA MET A 1 14.08 47.42 70.34
C MET A 1 14.46 46.22 69.51
N ASN A 2 13.49 45.46 69.02
CA ASN A 2 13.71 44.23 68.27
C ASN A 2 13.37 44.44 66.78
N LYS A 3 14.37 44.36 65.93
CA LYS A 3 14.22 44.38 64.49
C LYS A 3 13.86 42.91 64.01
N LYS A 4 12.67 42.74 63.48
CA LYS A 4 12.28 41.52 62.80
C LYS A 4 12.66 41.57 61.29
N SER A 5 13.59 40.75 60.90
CA SER A 5 13.92 40.53 59.45
C SER A 5 12.87 39.66 58.82
N ILE A 6 12.26 40.13 57.73
CA ILE A 6 11.34 39.37 56.90
C ILE A 6 12.15 38.68 55.75
N LEU A 7 12.20 37.37 55.72
CA LEU A 7 12.84 36.58 54.69
C LEU A 7 11.82 36.34 53.57
N LEU A 8 12.04 36.94 52.40
CA LEU A 8 11.20 36.77 51.23
C LEU A 8 11.66 35.50 50.46
N GLY A 9 10.90 34.45 50.56
CA GLY A 9 11.17 33.20 49.83
C GLY A 9 10.77 33.33 48.37
N LEU A 10 11.76 33.25 47.45
CA LEU A 10 11.56 33.22 46.01
C LEU A 10 11.33 31.79 45.58
N THR A 11 10.07 31.41 45.29
CA THR A 11 9.71 30.11 44.70
C THR A 11 9.95 30.14 43.18
N LEU A 12 10.99 29.44 42.73
CA LEU A 12 11.32 29.26 41.34
C LEU A 12 10.40 28.14 40.76
N ALA A 13 9.41 28.52 39.97
CA ALA A 13 8.56 27.56 39.25
C ALA A 13 9.35 27.02 38.03
N LEU A 14 9.77 25.74 38.06
CA LEU A 14 10.29 25.04 36.90
C LEU A 14 9.11 24.73 35.95
N VAL A 15 9.02 25.48 34.87
CA VAL A 15 8.14 25.11 33.73
C VAL A 15 8.83 23.98 32.99
N GLY A 16 8.35 22.75 33.24
CA GLY A 16 8.77 21.56 32.48
C GLY A 16 8.31 21.66 31.03
N CYS A 17 9.25 21.92 30.13
CA CYS A 17 9.03 21.84 28.69
C CYS A 17 8.92 20.34 28.31
N LEU A 18 7.70 19.83 28.11
CA LEU A 18 7.48 18.50 27.55
C LEU A 18 7.95 18.53 26.09
N PRO A 19 8.78 17.57 25.63
CA PRO A 19 9.13 17.48 24.23
C PRO A 19 7.86 17.13 23.45
N MET A 20 7.42 18.04 22.55
CA MET A 20 6.45 17.70 21.50
C MET A 20 7.07 16.61 20.65
N GLY A 21 6.53 15.39 20.79
CA GLY A 21 6.87 14.28 19.91
C GLY A 21 6.53 14.67 18.47
N THR A 22 7.53 14.92 17.66
CA THR A 22 7.37 15.01 16.21
C THR A 22 6.94 13.65 15.71
N SER A 23 5.66 13.52 15.37
CA SER A 23 5.18 12.38 14.59
C SER A 23 5.93 12.41 13.25
N LEU A 24 6.90 11.53 13.08
CA LEU A 24 7.51 11.27 11.78
C LEU A 24 6.42 10.63 10.91
N ALA A 25 5.72 11.45 10.12
CA ALA A 25 4.95 10.94 9.02
C ALA A 25 5.92 10.17 8.12
N ALA A 26 5.66 8.88 7.89
CA ALA A 26 6.48 8.08 7.00
C ALA A 26 6.49 8.77 5.63
N ASP A 27 7.67 9.20 5.18
CA ASP A 27 7.83 9.85 3.89
C ASP A 27 7.35 8.92 2.78
N THR A 28 6.43 9.40 1.95
CA THR A 28 6.02 8.68 0.75
C THR A 28 7.23 8.59 -0.18
N PRO A 29 7.61 7.40 -0.65
CA PRO A 29 8.72 7.25 -1.58
C PRO A 29 8.50 8.14 -2.82
N HIS A 30 9.56 8.82 -3.26
CA HIS A 30 9.50 9.65 -4.47
C HIS A 30 9.87 8.81 -5.69
N PHE A 31 8.95 8.68 -6.64
CA PHE A 31 9.13 7.88 -7.85
C PHE A 31 9.35 8.75 -9.08
N LYS A 32 10.16 8.24 -10.03
CA LYS A 32 10.45 8.92 -11.32
C LYS A 32 9.24 8.94 -12.25
N SER A 33 8.26 8.04 -12.06
CA SER A 33 7.06 7.93 -12.88
C SER A 33 5.95 7.16 -12.14
N ASN A 34 4.70 7.32 -12.59
CA ASN A 34 3.56 6.52 -12.12
C ASN A 34 3.79 5.02 -12.30
N LYS A 35 4.42 4.61 -13.42
CA LYS A 35 4.81 3.22 -13.67
C LYS A 35 5.73 2.68 -12.56
N ALA A 36 6.78 3.41 -12.20
CA ALA A 36 7.71 3.02 -11.15
C ALA A 36 7.02 2.95 -9.76
N ALA A 37 6.09 3.86 -9.49
CA ALA A 37 5.30 3.86 -8.27
C ALA A 37 4.40 2.61 -8.18
N ALA A 38 3.70 2.27 -9.26
CA ALA A 38 2.84 1.08 -9.32
C ALA A 38 3.65 -0.22 -9.20
N GLU A 39 4.79 -0.31 -9.89
CA GLU A 39 5.69 -1.47 -9.82
C GLU A 39 6.24 -1.69 -8.42
N TYR A 40 6.67 -0.63 -7.75
CA TYR A 40 7.10 -0.68 -6.35
C TYR A 40 5.97 -1.15 -5.45
N PHE A 41 4.80 -0.48 -5.50
CA PHE A 41 3.63 -0.84 -4.71
C PHE A 41 3.25 -2.31 -4.88
N TRP A 42 3.20 -2.77 -6.13
CA TRP A 42 2.85 -4.15 -6.48
C TRP A 42 3.80 -5.15 -5.84
N ASN A 43 5.10 -4.94 -6.01
CA ASN A 43 6.11 -5.86 -5.49
C ASN A 43 6.17 -5.87 -3.96
N GLU A 44 6.07 -4.71 -3.31
CA GLU A 44 6.07 -4.65 -1.85
C GLU A 44 4.85 -5.36 -1.26
N VAL A 45 3.65 -5.05 -1.78
CA VAL A 45 2.40 -5.59 -1.21
C VAL A 45 2.21 -7.06 -1.56
N PHE A 46 2.29 -7.45 -2.84
CA PHE A 46 1.86 -8.78 -3.29
C PHE A 46 2.98 -9.82 -3.40
N ASN A 47 4.25 -9.41 -3.40
CA ASN A 47 5.38 -10.34 -3.46
C ASN A 47 6.24 -10.34 -2.20
N LYS A 48 6.32 -9.20 -1.48
CA LYS A 48 7.00 -9.12 -0.18
C LYS A 48 6.03 -9.15 1.01
N HIS A 49 4.72 -9.09 0.75
CA HIS A 49 3.63 -9.10 1.73
C HIS A 49 3.69 -7.94 2.74
N ASP A 50 4.29 -6.81 2.35
CA ASP A 50 4.34 -5.60 3.16
C ASP A 50 3.08 -4.74 2.96
N THR A 51 2.05 -5.00 3.75
CA THR A 51 0.79 -4.24 3.71
C THR A 51 0.88 -2.85 4.32
N ALA A 52 1.97 -2.50 5.03
CA ALA A 52 2.18 -1.15 5.55
C ALA A 52 2.36 -0.11 4.42
N VAL A 53 2.86 -0.55 3.27
CA VAL A 53 2.97 0.29 2.06
C VAL A 53 1.62 0.86 1.60
N ILE A 54 0.51 0.16 1.87
CA ILE A 54 -0.84 0.64 1.57
C ILE A 54 -1.13 1.97 2.30
N ASP A 55 -0.66 2.12 3.53
CA ASP A 55 -0.90 3.33 4.32
C ASP A 55 -0.26 4.57 3.69
N THR A 56 0.89 4.40 3.07
CA THR A 56 1.66 5.50 2.47
C THR A 56 1.31 5.72 1.01
N MET A 57 1.01 4.67 0.24
CA MET A 57 0.85 4.78 -1.21
C MET A 57 -0.60 4.86 -1.69
N VAL A 58 -1.58 4.39 -0.90
CA VAL A 58 -2.99 4.48 -1.25
C VAL A 58 -3.60 5.76 -0.68
N GLY A 59 -4.28 6.52 -1.52
CA GLY A 59 -4.92 7.78 -1.15
C GLY A 59 -6.12 7.60 -0.23
N PRO A 60 -6.49 8.63 0.57
CA PRO A 60 -7.58 8.53 1.54
C PRO A 60 -8.98 8.39 0.88
N LYS A 61 -9.11 8.83 -0.37
CA LYS A 61 -10.35 8.73 -1.18
C LYS A 61 -10.24 7.63 -2.23
N TYR A 62 -9.56 6.53 -1.90
CA TYR A 62 -9.37 5.39 -2.79
C TYR A 62 -10.71 4.77 -3.20
N LYS A 63 -10.86 4.53 -4.50
CA LYS A 63 -12.04 3.94 -5.12
C LYS A 63 -11.69 2.56 -5.68
N GLN A 64 -12.47 1.56 -5.31
CA GLN A 64 -12.29 0.18 -5.73
C GLN A 64 -13.38 -0.24 -6.71
N HIS A 65 -12.97 -0.89 -7.83
CA HIS A 65 -13.88 -1.43 -8.83
C HIS A 65 -13.82 -2.97 -8.93
N SER A 66 -12.85 -3.62 -8.27
CA SER A 66 -12.89 -5.07 -8.14
C SER A 66 -14.14 -5.49 -7.35
N PRO A 67 -14.97 -6.41 -7.88
CA PRO A 67 -16.20 -6.81 -7.21
C PRO A 67 -15.96 -7.59 -5.92
N GLU A 68 -14.75 -8.10 -5.71
CA GLU A 68 -14.38 -8.91 -4.54
C GLU A 68 -13.97 -8.07 -3.32
N PHE A 69 -13.75 -6.76 -3.51
CA PHE A 69 -13.31 -5.87 -2.44
C PHE A 69 -14.33 -4.76 -2.16
N ALA A 70 -14.54 -4.47 -0.89
CA ALA A 70 -15.31 -3.30 -0.50
C ALA A 70 -14.55 -1.99 -0.82
N ASN A 71 -15.30 -0.90 -1.03
CA ASN A 71 -14.75 0.38 -1.39
C ASN A 71 -13.98 1.03 -0.23
N GLY A 72 -12.92 1.76 -0.54
CA GLY A 72 -12.13 2.55 0.39
C GLY A 72 -10.83 1.90 0.82
N LYS A 73 -9.87 2.75 1.22
CA LYS A 73 -8.51 2.36 1.57
C LYS A 73 -8.42 1.30 2.68
N GLN A 74 -9.20 1.49 3.77
CA GLN A 74 -9.15 0.56 4.90
C GLN A 74 -9.68 -0.82 4.51
N ALA A 75 -10.82 -0.87 3.80
CA ALA A 75 -11.39 -2.13 3.32
C ALA A 75 -10.44 -2.87 2.36
N PHE A 76 -9.76 -2.14 1.47
CA PHE A 76 -8.72 -2.70 0.61
C PHE A 76 -7.57 -3.28 1.43
N LYS A 77 -7.04 -2.53 2.41
CA LYS A 77 -5.96 -3.00 3.29
C LYS A 77 -6.35 -4.26 4.06
N ASP A 78 -7.55 -4.27 4.65
CA ASP A 78 -8.04 -5.42 5.43
C ASP A 78 -8.22 -6.66 4.54
N GLY A 79 -8.77 -6.48 3.33
CA GLY A 79 -8.95 -7.56 2.35
C GLY A 79 -7.62 -8.14 1.89
N VAL A 80 -6.67 -7.31 1.49
CA VAL A 80 -5.33 -7.75 1.07
C VAL A 80 -4.59 -8.44 2.22
N THR A 81 -4.65 -7.88 3.43
CA THR A 81 -4.03 -8.49 4.62
C THR A 81 -4.64 -9.87 4.91
N GLY A 82 -5.96 -10.00 4.80
CA GLY A 82 -6.67 -11.27 4.96
C GLY A 82 -6.25 -12.30 3.91
N PHE A 83 -6.17 -11.90 2.64
CA PHE A 83 -5.71 -12.74 1.54
C PHE A 83 -4.28 -13.25 1.76
N LEU A 84 -3.33 -12.37 2.04
CA LEU A 84 -1.92 -12.72 2.25
C LEU A 84 -1.72 -13.62 3.48
N LYS A 85 -2.54 -13.44 4.52
CA LYS A 85 -2.55 -14.32 5.68
C LYS A 85 -3.08 -15.71 5.36
N ALA A 86 -4.10 -15.81 4.50
CA ALA A 86 -4.68 -17.09 4.07
C ALA A 86 -3.75 -17.82 3.10
N TYR A 87 -2.99 -17.09 2.28
CA TYR A 87 -2.10 -17.63 1.25
C TYR A 87 -0.67 -17.07 1.42
N PRO A 88 0.08 -17.50 2.46
CA PRO A 88 1.40 -16.94 2.77
C PRO A 88 2.48 -17.24 1.71
N ASP A 89 2.25 -18.23 0.84
CA ASP A 89 3.14 -18.59 -0.28
C ASP A 89 2.68 -17.99 -1.62
N SER A 90 1.69 -17.09 -1.58
CA SER A 90 1.17 -16.44 -2.79
C SER A 90 2.19 -15.51 -3.43
N SER A 91 2.05 -15.32 -4.73
CA SER A 91 2.86 -14.39 -5.52
C SER A 91 2.03 -13.78 -6.65
N ALA A 92 2.41 -12.59 -7.08
CA ALA A 92 1.79 -11.87 -8.19
C ALA A 92 2.88 -11.25 -9.08
N ILE A 93 3.40 -12.06 -10.01
CA ILE A 93 4.56 -11.71 -10.82
C ILE A 93 4.16 -10.87 -12.03
N ILE A 94 4.69 -9.66 -12.12
CA ILE A 94 4.48 -8.77 -13.27
C ILE A 94 5.10 -9.40 -14.52
N LYS A 95 4.31 -9.51 -15.58
CA LYS A 95 4.73 -9.96 -16.92
C LYS A 95 4.89 -8.80 -17.87
N HIS A 96 3.92 -7.89 -17.88
CA HIS A 96 3.97 -6.66 -18.66
C HIS A 96 3.47 -5.49 -17.81
N ILE A 97 4.05 -4.32 -18.01
CA ILE A 97 3.61 -3.09 -17.35
C ILE A 97 3.71 -1.92 -18.33
N GLY A 98 2.63 -1.18 -18.45
CA GLY A 98 2.52 0.01 -19.28
C GLY A 98 1.89 1.16 -18.52
N ALA A 99 2.00 2.39 -19.05
CA ALA A 99 1.33 3.56 -18.49
C ALA A 99 0.80 4.47 -19.61
N ASP A 100 -0.35 5.10 -19.35
CA ASP A 100 -0.95 6.12 -20.19
C ASP A 100 -1.51 7.23 -19.27
N GLY A 101 -0.86 8.38 -19.28
CA GLY A 101 -1.20 9.50 -18.40
C GLY A 101 -1.11 9.13 -16.91
N ASP A 102 -2.24 9.19 -16.23
CA ASP A 102 -2.36 8.83 -14.81
C ASP A 102 -2.73 7.36 -14.57
N LEU A 103 -2.91 6.56 -15.62
CA LEU A 103 -3.20 5.14 -15.56
C LEU A 103 -1.94 4.28 -15.72
N VAL A 104 -1.84 3.22 -14.93
CA VAL A 104 -0.82 2.18 -15.06
C VAL A 104 -1.51 0.83 -15.17
N PHE A 105 -1.12 0.04 -16.16
CA PHE A 105 -1.66 -1.29 -16.47
C PHE A 105 -0.60 -2.33 -16.13
N ILE A 106 -0.95 -3.30 -15.32
CA ILE A 106 -0.07 -4.41 -14.91
C ILE A 106 -0.72 -5.72 -15.37
N HIS A 107 -0.11 -6.38 -16.35
CA HIS A 107 -0.44 -7.76 -16.67
C HIS A 107 0.43 -8.66 -15.81
N ASN A 108 -0.18 -9.52 -15.01
CA ASN A 108 0.52 -10.29 -14.00
C ASN A 108 0.02 -11.74 -13.91
N HIS A 109 0.86 -12.59 -13.30
CA HIS A 109 0.56 -13.97 -12.96
C HIS A 109 0.38 -14.07 -11.45
N ILE A 110 -0.84 -14.30 -11.00
CA ILE A 110 -1.18 -14.54 -9.60
C ILE A 110 -1.15 -16.04 -9.33
N LYS A 111 -0.50 -16.45 -8.23
CA LYS A 111 -0.49 -17.84 -7.74
C LYS A 111 -0.73 -17.84 -6.24
N LEU A 112 -1.49 -18.79 -5.72
CA LEU A 112 -1.74 -18.97 -4.31
C LEU A 112 -0.59 -19.74 -3.61
N ASN A 113 0.14 -20.56 -4.37
CA ASN A 113 1.33 -21.32 -3.93
C ASN A 113 2.14 -21.76 -5.16
N LYS A 114 3.24 -22.49 -4.97
CA LYS A 114 4.15 -22.94 -6.04
C LYS A 114 3.51 -23.93 -7.02
N GLU A 115 2.61 -24.78 -6.53
CA GLU A 115 1.91 -25.83 -7.30
C GLU A 115 0.70 -25.28 -8.04
N ASP A 116 0.18 -24.13 -7.64
CA ASP A 116 -0.96 -23.49 -8.28
C ASP A 116 -0.65 -23.10 -9.73
N ARG A 117 -1.55 -23.40 -10.63
CA ARG A 117 -1.50 -22.93 -12.02
C ARG A 117 -1.68 -21.43 -12.09
N GLY A 118 -2.52 -20.91 -11.22
CA GLY A 118 -2.75 -19.50 -11.01
C GLY A 118 -3.73 -18.87 -11.98
N GLN A 119 -3.69 -17.56 -12.00
CA GLN A 119 -4.57 -16.69 -12.77
C GLN A 119 -3.76 -15.67 -13.55
N ALA A 120 -4.20 -15.35 -14.76
CA ALA A 120 -3.75 -14.17 -15.49
C ALA A 120 -4.67 -13.01 -15.13
N ALA A 121 -4.08 -11.90 -14.72
CA ALA A 121 -4.82 -10.70 -14.36
C ALA A 121 -4.28 -9.46 -15.07
N VAL A 122 -5.18 -8.52 -15.32
CA VAL A 122 -4.82 -7.15 -15.69
C VAL A 122 -5.36 -6.23 -14.63
N ASP A 123 -4.46 -5.64 -13.87
CA ASP A 123 -4.75 -4.62 -12.86
C ASP A 123 -4.49 -3.24 -13.44
N ILE A 124 -5.38 -2.31 -13.16
CA ILE A 124 -5.29 -0.92 -13.62
C ILE A 124 -5.32 -0.02 -12.39
N PHE A 125 -4.30 0.79 -12.23
CA PHE A 125 -4.22 1.80 -11.17
C PHE A 125 -4.29 3.20 -11.74
N ARG A 126 -5.10 4.06 -11.11
CA ARG A 126 -4.99 5.51 -11.31
C ARG A 126 -4.12 6.08 -10.21
N ILE A 127 -3.08 6.82 -10.62
CA ILE A 127 -2.12 7.44 -9.71
C ILE A 127 -2.17 8.96 -9.87
N LYS A 128 -2.46 9.67 -8.77
CA LYS A 128 -2.46 11.13 -8.68
C LYS A 128 -1.58 11.57 -7.51
N ASP A 129 -0.72 12.53 -7.76
CA ASP A 129 0.19 13.08 -6.73
C ASP A 129 0.97 12.00 -5.97
N GLY A 130 1.45 10.97 -6.71
CA GLY A 130 2.18 9.84 -6.17
C GLY A 130 1.36 8.86 -5.33
N LYS A 131 0.01 8.98 -5.32
CA LYS A 131 -0.89 8.09 -4.59
C LYS A 131 -1.79 7.31 -5.55
N ILE A 132 -2.00 6.04 -5.23
CA ILE A 132 -3.01 5.22 -5.89
C ILE A 132 -4.39 5.67 -5.38
N VAL A 133 -5.24 6.14 -6.28
CA VAL A 133 -6.56 6.69 -5.95
C VAL A 133 -7.72 5.87 -6.49
N GLU A 134 -7.45 4.93 -7.42
CA GLU A 134 -8.49 4.11 -8.04
C GLU A 134 -7.88 2.82 -8.59
N HIS A 135 -8.64 1.71 -8.58
CA HIS A 135 -8.20 0.40 -9.03
C HIS A 135 -9.34 -0.36 -9.72
N TRP A 136 -9.01 -1.02 -10.82
CA TRP A 136 -9.81 -2.02 -11.54
C TRP A 136 -8.98 -3.27 -11.79
N ASP A 137 -9.62 -4.40 -11.92
CA ASP A 137 -9.01 -5.64 -12.36
C ASP A 137 -9.90 -6.45 -13.31
N VAL A 138 -9.26 -7.30 -14.07
CA VAL A 138 -9.89 -8.39 -14.81
C VAL A 138 -9.03 -9.62 -14.59
N ILE A 139 -9.64 -10.69 -14.07
CA ILE A 139 -8.93 -11.91 -13.68
C ILE A 139 -9.51 -13.10 -14.44
N GLN A 140 -8.63 -13.96 -14.95
CA GLN A 140 -8.99 -15.19 -15.63
C GLN A 140 -8.14 -16.36 -15.13
N ASP A 141 -8.78 -17.46 -14.78
CA ASP A 141 -8.09 -18.70 -14.42
C ASP A 141 -7.28 -19.24 -15.60
N ILE A 142 -6.07 -19.73 -15.34
CA ILE A 142 -5.26 -20.41 -16.34
C ILE A 142 -5.84 -21.80 -16.54
N PRO A 143 -6.36 -22.13 -17.74
CA PRO A 143 -7.03 -23.39 -17.98
C PRO A 143 -6.04 -24.56 -17.95
N GLU A 144 -6.55 -25.75 -17.65
CA GLU A 144 -5.76 -26.99 -17.75
C GLU A 144 -5.39 -27.34 -19.19
N LYS A 145 -6.30 -27.07 -20.11
CA LYS A 145 -6.13 -27.28 -21.53
C LYS A 145 -6.50 -26.01 -22.29
N ALA A 146 -5.67 -25.65 -23.25
CA ALA A 146 -5.91 -24.54 -24.16
C ALA A 146 -5.91 -25.03 -25.60
N GLU A 147 -6.56 -24.27 -26.49
CA GLU A 147 -6.61 -24.58 -27.94
C GLU A 147 -5.26 -24.31 -28.64
N ASN A 148 -4.33 -23.63 -27.98
CA ASN A 148 -3.00 -23.32 -28.47
C ASN A 148 -1.95 -23.64 -27.41
N ASN A 149 -0.67 -23.64 -27.81
CA ASN A 149 0.47 -23.92 -26.92
C ASN A 149 1.15 -22.65 -26.37
N ASN A 150 0.53 -21.49 -26.51
CA ASN A 150 1.07 -20.25 -25.99
C ASN A 150 0.71 -20.10 -24.50
N THR A 151 1.54 -19.35 -23.76
CA THR A 151 1.17 -18.92 -22.42
C THR A 151 0.17 -17.77 -22.49
N MET A 152 -0.50 -17.47 -21.37
CA MET A 152 -1.36 -16.28 -21.25
C MET A 152 -0.55 -15.00 -20.96
N PHE A 153 0.80 -15.06 -21.06
CA PHE A 153 1.73 -14.00 -20.72
C PHE A 153 2.75 -13.70 -21.81
#